data_0de41257c8d545d57e996bb6a04b3041
#
_entry.id   0de41257c8d545d57e996bb6a04b3041
#
_cell.length_a   1.000
_cell.length_b   1.000
_cell.length_c   1.000
_cell.angle_alpha   90.00
_cell.angle_beta   90.00
_cell.angle_gamma   90.00
#
_symmetry.space_group_name_H-M   'P 1'
#
loop_
_entity.id
_entity.type
_entity.pdbx_description
1 polymer ?
#
loop_
_entity_poly.entity_id
_entity_poly.type
_entity_poly.pdbx_seq_one_letter_code
_entity_poly.pdbx_strand_id
1 'polypeptide(L)'
;MKKFILLSYTISRMGGGQMYQYNKLKYMKKMGYDTYVLYAIPGKIVITDYENVSSQMCIEDINVFPGVLTHNQVNKVLKKIKVFVGEGDSETVIEACNKPTALWGELLAARFGCTCFNFIIDERIGSLDQSIVDFFKHKRKVHELRGIKKETYEMIFGNTPAVDDYEYCLSIPGNNVVQDCSTKLLEDIGFERFDYSIATIGNLNKDYVPTLISEVKKSAAQNNEKTYFYCMIGDSPNLDDMERIKASFSAISNITVKLLGSVYPIPEKSLYKFDLFISSAGSARVSGDRAIPTITIDARDFQSIGIYQYETNNTVFRDSEAVIPISEKMEYVFEHYDEIKSALYEKTKDDFDKLFELHLDYYLNHVHTGMYYDVMSMKLDKKKKVEKIIYQCLGKKMYDKIRTFVFSKM
;
A
#
# COMPACT_ATOMS: atom_id res chain seq x y z
N MET A 1 -21.90 -8.54 20.08
CA MET A 1 -21.62 -8.72 18.63
C MET A 1 -20.16 -8.41 18.42
N LYS A 2 -19.42 -9.33 17.81
CA LYS A 2 -17.95 -9.18 17.62
C LYS A 2 -17.66 -7.96 16.76
N LYS A 3 -16.68 -7.15 17.13
CA LYS A 3 -16.30 -5.93 16.41
C LYS A 3 -14.92 -6.06 15.79
N PHE A 4 -14.79 -5.57 14.57
CA PHE A 4 -13.49 -5.38 13.92
C PHE A 4 -13.31 -3.90 13.61
N ILE A 5 -12.29 -3.28 14.22
CA ILE A 5 -12.01 -1.86 14.10
C ILE A 5 -10.67 -1.69 13.40
N LEU A 6 -10.69 -1.13 12.22
CA LEU A 6 -9.49 -0.85 11.43
C LEU A 6 -9.12 0.63 11.52
N LEU A 7 -7.89 0.93 11.95
CA LEU A 7 -7.36 2.28 11.95
C LEU A 7 -6.44 2.48 10.74
N SER A 8 -6.80 3.42 9.89
CA SER A 8 -6.13 3.73 8.63
C SER A 8 -5.61 5.15 8.58
N TYR A 9 -4.56 5.38 7.82
CA TYR A 9 -4.12 6.73 7.50
C TYR A 9 -5.13 7.43 6.58
N THR A 10 -5.59 6.76 5.55
CA THR A 10 -6.61 7.24 4.61
C THR A 10 -7.29 6.09 3.89
N ILE A 11 -8.55 6.31 3.53
CA ILE A 11 -9.33 5.46 2.62
C ILE A 11 -9.71 6.22 1.34
N SER A 12 -9.25 7.48 1.22
CA SER A 12 -9.61 8.40 0.13
C SER A 12 -8.75 8.22 -1.12
N ARG A 13 -7.81 7.32 -1.09
CA ARG A 13 -6.91 7.02 -2.22
C ARG A 13 -6.99 5.56 -2.57
N MET A 14 -6.49 5.22 -3.73
CA MET A 14 -6.35 3.83 -4.15
C MET A 14 -4.87 3.44 -4.16
N GLY A 15 -4.55 2.36 -3.47
CA GLY A 15 -3.22 1.77 -3.39
C GLY A 15 -3.27 0.42 -2.70
N GLY A 16 -2.20 -0.34 -2.72
CA GLY A 16 -2.15 -1.68 -2.14
C GLY A 16 -2.64 -1.75 -0.70
N GLY A 17 -2.25 -0.77 0.14
CA GLY A 17 -2.70 -0.70 1.53
C GLY A 17 -4.21 -0.48 1.67
N GLN A 18 -4.80 0.41 0.86
CA GLN A 18 -6.25 0.66 0.88
C GLN A 18 -7.04 -0.54 0.33
N MET A 19 -6.50 -1.20 -0.69
CA MET A 19 -7.11 -2.43 -1.23
C MET A 19 -7.07 -3.57 -0.20
N TYR A 20 -5.96 -3.76 0.48
CA TYR A 20 -5.86 -4.69 1.60
C TYR A 20 -6.93 -4.42 2.66
N GLN A 21 -7.02 -3.17 3.10
CA GLN A 21 -7.97 -2.75 4.13
C GLN A 21 -9.42 -2.99 3.72
N TYR A 22 -9.77 -2.62 2.48
CA TYR A 22 -11.10 -2.88 1.93
C TYR A 22 -11.43 -4.37 1.87
N ASN A 23 -10.54 -5.18 1.31
CA ASN A 23 -10.73 -6.62 1.19
C ASN A 23 -10.83 -7.29 2.57
N LYS A 24 -10.04 -6.81 3.55
CA LYS A 24 -10.09 -7.26 4.94
C LYS A 24 -11.43 -6.97 5.60
N LEU A 25 -11.92 -5.73 5.49
CA LEU A 25 -13.22 -5.34 6.04
C LEU A 25 -14.35 -6.16 5.42
N LYS A 26 -14.31 -6.38 4.11
CA LYS A 26 -15.27 -7.23 3.39
C LYS A 26 -15.28 -8.66 3.93
N TYR A 27 -14.11 -9.25 4.14
CA TYR A 27 -13.96 -10.57 4.71
C TYR A 27 -14.49 -10.63 6.15
N MET A 28 -14.06 -9.72 7.02
CA MET A 28 -14.49 -9.71 8.41
C MET A 28 -16.00 -9.51 8.56
N LYS A 29 -16.61 -8.70 7.71
CA LYS A 29 -18.08 -8.57 7.66
C LYS A 29 -18.74 -9.88 7.26
N LYS A 30 -18.22 -10.61 6.27
CA LYS A 30 -18.68 -11.95 5.87
C LYS A 30 -18.60 -12.94 7.04
N MET A 31 -17.59 -12.80 7.90
CA MET A 31 -17.41 -13.62 9.12
C MET A 31 -18.28 -13.17 10.30
N GLY A 32 -19.21 -12.24 10.08
CA GLY A 32 -20.19 -11.82 11.09
C GLY A 32 -19.71 -10.76 12.07
N TYR A 33 -18.62 -10.05 11.76
CA TYR A 33 -18.17 -8.92 12.56
C TYR A 33 -18.91 -7.64 12.17
N ASP A 34 -19.21 -6.81 13.16
CA ASP A 34 -19.50 -5.39 12.93
C ASP A 34 -18.19 -4.69 12.59
N THR A 35 -18.09 -4.16 11.39
CA THR A 35 -16.85 -3.60 10.86
C THR A 35 -16.87 -2.08 10.87
N TYR A 36 -15.78 -1.50 11.37
CA TYR A 36 -15.57 -0.07 11.48
C TYR A 36 -14.22 0.32 10.86
N VAL A 37 -14.16 1.44 10.15
CA VAL A 37 -12.91 2.06 9.74
C VAL A 37 -12.81 3.49 10.25
N LEU A 38 -11.72 3.74 10.98
CA LEU A 38 -11.33 5.07 11.47
C LEU A 38 -10.15 5.55 10.63
N TYR A 39 -10.26 6.69 9.99
CA TYR A 39 -9.20 7.20 9.12
C TYR A 39 -8.86 8.66 9.41
N ALA A 40 -7.60 9.02 9.12
CA ALA A 40 -7.02 10.30 9.53
C ALA A 40 -7.16 11.41 8.49
N ILE A 41 -7.04 11.09 7.21
CA ILE A 41 -7.01 12.07 6.13
C ILE A 41 -8.35 12.04 5.37
N PRO A 42 -9.11 13.16 5.40
CA PRO A 42 -10.34 13.27 4.61
C PRO A 42 -10.04 13.32 3.12
N GLY A 43 -11.03 12.98 2.30
CA GLY A 43 -10.96 13.07 0.87
C GLY A 43 -12.06 12.24 0.20
N LYS A 44 -12.13 12.30 -1.12
CA LYS A 44 -13.08 11.50 -1.90
C LYS A 44 -12.68 10.03 -1.85
N ILE A 45 -13.59 9.18 -1.38
CA ILE A 45 -13.39 7.73 -1.36
C ILE A 45 -13.48 7.21 -2.79
N VAL A 46 -12.41 6.59 -3.27
CA VAL A 46 -12.33 6.05 -4.65
C VAL A 46 -12.99 4.68 -4.74
N ILE A 47 -12.83 3.86 -3.70
CA ILE A 47 -13.46 2.54 -3.62
C ILE A 47 -14.90 2.77 -3.12
N THR A 48 -15.83 2.87 -4.05
CA THR A 48 -17.24 3.26 -3.77
C THR A 48 -17.98 2.29 -2.85
N ASP A 49 -17.54 1.02 -2.84
CA ASP A 49 -18.20 -0.03 -2.05
C ASP A 49 -17.81 -0.02 -0.55
N TYR A 50 -16.99 0.92 -0.09
CA TYR A 50 -16.60 0.97 1.32
C TYR A 50 -17.78 1.07 2.27
N GLU A 51 -18.83 1.82 1.88
CA GLU A 51 -20.06 1.96 2.69
C GLU A 51 -20.78 0.65 2.90
N ASN A 52 -20.66 -0.27 1.96
CA ASN A 52 -21.29 -1.59 2.03
C ASN A 52 -20.53 -2.56 2.94
N VAL A 53 -19.28 -2.28 3.27
CA VAL A 53 -18.41 -3.19 4.05
C VAL A 53 -18.06 -2.68 5.43
N SER A 54 -18.26 -1.39 5.74
CA SER A 54 -17.91 -0.85 7.06
C SER A 54 -18.62 0.46 7.37
N SER A 55 -18.86 0.71 8.67
CA SER A 55 -19.14 2.06 9.16
C SER A 55 -17.85 2.87 9.18
N GLN A 56 -17.91 4.16 8.76
CA GLN A 56 -16.72 4.97 8.50
C GLN A 56 -16.72 6.25 9.32
N MET A 57 -15.55 6.63 9.87
CA MET A 57 -15.39 7.91 10.54
C MET A 57 -14.02 8.52 10.26
N CYS A 58 -14.02 9.77 9.78
CA CYS A 58 -12.81 10.57 9.69
C CYS A 58 -12.50 11.22 11.04
N ILE A 59 -11.29 10.99 11.54
CA ILE A 59 -10.77 11.59 12.77
C ILE A 59 -9.35 12.09 12.50
N GLU A 60 -9.23 13.32 12.05
CA GLU A 60 -7.93 13.88 11.67
C GLU A 60 -6.86 13.82 12.77
N ASP A 61 -7.29 13.84 14.05
CA ASP A 61 -6.36 13.79 15.18
C ASP A 61 -5.56 12.49 15.26
N ILE A 62 -6.08 11.37 14.70
CA ILE A 62 -5.32 10.10 14.69
C ILE A 62 -4.13 10.09 13.73
N ASN A 63 -3.94 11.17 12.95
CA ASN A 63 -2.72 11.40 12.17
C ASN A 63 -1.56 11.96 12.99
N VAL A 64 -1.80 12.33 14.23
CA VAL A 64 -0.81 12.89 15.16
C VAL A 64 -0.42 11.83 16.16
N PHE A 65 0.87 11.73 16.50
CA PHE A 65 1.33 10.85 17.58
C PHE A 65 0.64 11.23 18.90
N PRO A 66 0.01 10.30 19.61
CA PRO A 66 -0.69 10.62 20.87
C PRO A 66 0.18 11.35 21.90
N GLY A 67 1.48 11.00 21.98
CA GLY A 67 2.44 11.65 22.89
C GLY A 67 2.69 13.14 22.61
N VAL A 68 2.30 13.65 21.42
CA VAL A 68 2.32 15.09 21.08
C VAL A 68 1.16 15.84 21.75
N LEU A 69 0.05 15.14 21.98
CA LEU A 69 -1.18 15.69 22.55
C LEU A 69 -1.15 15.70 24.09
N THR A 70 -2.02 16.48 24.70
CA THR A 70 -2.29 16.39 26.14
C THR A 70 -3.21 15.19 26.44
N HIS A 71 -3.18 14.69 27.67
CA HIS A 71 -4.10 13.62 28.11
C HIS A 71 -5.57 13.97 27.85
N ASN A 72 -5.97 15.23 28.07
CA ASN A 72 -7.34 15.68 27.83
C ASN A 72 -7.71 15.60 26.34
N GLN A 73 -6.79 15.95 25.43
CA GLN A 73 -7.02 15.86 23.99
C GLN A 73 -7.13 14.40 23.56
N VAL A 74 -6.23 13.53 24.03
CA VAL A 74 -6.28 12.09 23.77
C VAL A 74 -7.62 11.51 24.27
N ASN A 75 -8.02 11.82 25.48
CA ASN A 75 -9.30 11.35 26.03
C ASN A 75 -10.53 11.83 25.23
N LYS A 76 -10.50 13.06 24.68
CA LYS A 76 -11.57 13.55 23.80
C LYS A 76 -11.66 12.73 22.52
N VAL A 77 -10.52 12.39 21.90
CA VAL A 77 -10.49 11.55 20.69
C VAL A 77 -10.99 10.14 20.99
N LEU A 78 -10.48 9.51 22.05
CA LEU A 78 -10.95 8.18 22.47
C LEU A 78 -12.45 8.15 22.79
N LYS A 79 -12.98 9.21 23.44
CA LYS A 79 -14.41 9.35 23.70
C LYS A 79 -15.21 9.44 22.40
N LYS A 80 -14.72 10.21 21.40
CA LYS A 80 -15.34 10.33 20.08
C LYS A 80 -15.38 8.97 19.37
N ILE A 81 -14.29 8.22 19.42
CA ILE A 81 -14.22 6.86 18.85
C ILE A 81 -15.26 5.96 19.56
N LYS A 82 -15.26 5.94 20.89
CA LYS A 82 -16.18 5.13 21.68
C LYS A 82 -17.66 5.43 21.39
N VAL A 83 -18.01 6.70 21.20
CA VAL A 83 -19.38 7.08 20.80
C VAL A 83 -19.76 6.48 19.44
N PHE A 84 -18.82 6.42 18.52
CA PHE A 84 -19.06 5.91 17.17
C PHE A 84 -19.11 4.38 17.11
N VAL A 85 -18.14 3.69 17.73
CA VAL A 85 -18.05 2.21 17.65
C VAL A 85 -18.82 1.52 18.79
N GLY A 86 -19.26 2.26 19.80
CA GLY A 86 -19.86 1.73 21.03
C GLY A 86 -18.83 1.16 22.02
N GLU A 87 -19.29 0.41 23.02
CA GLU A 87 -18.41 -0.29 23.95
C GLU A 87 -17.66 -1.41 23.24
N GLY A 88 -16.37 -1.55 23.55
CA GLY A 88 -15.58 -2.71 23.17
C GLY A 88 -15.52 -3.72 24.32
N ASP A 89 -15.10 -4.91 24.00
CA ASP A 89 -14.89 -6.03 24.92
C ASP A 89 -13.67 -6.85 24.47
N SER A 90 -13.38 -7.95 25.16
CA SER A 90 -12.25 -8.85 24.84
C SER A 90 -12.37 -9.54 23.48
N GLU A 91 -13.57 -9.60 22.89
CA GLU A 91 -13.79 -10.14 21.55
C GLU A 91 -13.63 -9.10 20.42
N THR A 92 -13.42 -7.83 20.79
CA THR A 92 -13.15 -6.76 19.84
C THR A 92 -11.74 -6.88 19.30
N VAL A 93 -11.61 -6.89 17.97
CA VAL A 93 -10.32 -6.92 17.28
C VAL A 93 -10.03 -5.53 16.72
N ILE A 94 -8.88 -4.98 17.07
CA ILE A 94 -8.38 -3.73 16.51
C ILE A 94 -7.19 -4.05 15.61
N GLU A 95 -7.16 -3.48 14.42
CA GLU A 95 -6.04 -3.56 13.49
C GLU A 95 -5.57 -2.18 13.07
N ALA A 96 -4.26 -1.98 13.02
CA ALA A 96 -3.66 -0.73 12.56
C ALA A 96 -2.40 -0.98 11.73
N CYS A 97 -2.29 -0.27 10.60
CA CYS A 97 -1.23 -0.50 9.61
C CYS A 97 -0.19 0.63 9.51
N ASN A 98 -0.43 1.78 10.10
CA ASN A 98 0.45 2.95 10.01
C ASN A 98 0.94 3.41 11.39
N LYS A 99 2.10 4.06 11.43
CA LYS A 99 2.77 4.46 12.68
C LYS A 99 1.87 5.24 13.66
N PRO A 100 1.23 6.38 13.28
CA PRO A 100 0.36 7.10 14.22
C PRO A 100 -0.86 6.29 14.63
N THR A 101 -1.53 5.64 13.66
CA THR A 101 -2.75 4.86 13.92
C THR A 101 -2.48 3.63 14.76
N ALA A 102 -1.28 3.04 14.67
CA ALA A 102 -0.86 1.94 15.53
C ALA A 102 -0.85 2.33 17.01
N LEU A 103 -0.31 3.51 17.32
CA LEU A 103 -0.32 4.06 18.70
C LEU A 103 -1.74 4.38 19.20
N TRP A 104 -2.60 4.90 18.33
CA TRP A 104 -4.01 5.13 18.66
C TRP A 104 -4.77 3.82 18.86
N GLY A 105 -4.47 2.80 18.04
CA GLY A 105 -5.03 1.47 18.19
C GLY A 105 -4.68 0.85 19.55
N GLU A 106 -3.44 1.03 20.00
CA GLU A 106 -2.98 0.57 21.32
C GLU A 106 -3.72 1.25 22.47
N LEU A 107 -3.86 2.57 22.40
CA LEU A 107 -4.64 3.32 23.41
C LEU A 107 -6.12 2.91 23.45
N LEU A 108 -6.70 2.63 22.28
CA LEU A 108 -8.07 2.17 22.18
C LEU A 108 -8.22 0.75 22.71
N ALA A 109 -7.27 -0.14 22.40
CA ALA A 109 -7.23 -1.50 22.91
C ALA A 109 -7.12 -1.54 24.44
N ALA A 110 -6.22 -0.74 25.02
CA ALA A 110 -6.10 -0.61 26.46
C ALA A 110 -7.41 -0.10 27.11
N ARG A 111 -8.16 0.76 26.41
CA ARG A 111 -9.44 1.28 26.89
C ARG A 111 -10.57 0.25 26.86
N PHE A 112 -10.55 -0.64 25.87
CA PHE A 112 -11.56 -1.66 25.68
C PHE A 112 -11.23 -2.99 26.35
N GLY A 113 -9.98 -3.18 26.79
CA GLY A 113 -9.51 -4.46 27.32
C GLY A 113 -9.39 -5.54 26.23
N CYS A 114 -9.00 -5.13 25.01
CA CYS A 114 -8.91 -6.00 23.85
C CYS A 114 -7.53 -5.95 23.20
N THR A 115 -7.33 -6.65 22.09
CA THR A 115 -6.05 -6.71 21.37
C THR A 115 -6.00 -5.73 20.21
N CYS A 116 -4.85 -5.05 20.04
CA CYS A 116 -4.52 -4.28 18.85
C CYS A 116 -3.42 -4.98 18.06
N PHE A 117 -3.75 -5.51 16.91
CA PHE A 117 -2.78 -6.09 15.98
C PHE A 117 -2.20 -5.03 15.05
N ASN A 118 -0.89 -5.09 14.85
CA ASN A 118 -0.19 -4.18 13.96
C ASN A 118 0.38 -4.94 12.77
N PHE A 119 0.05 -4.47 11.56
CA PHE A 119 0.58 -4.99 10.32
C PHE A 119 1.48 -3.95 9.66
N ILE A 120 2.74 -4.31 9.44
CA ILE A 120 3.67 -3.47 8.70
C ILE A 120 3.46 -3.74 7.22
N ILE A 121 2.69 -2.87 6.57
CA ILE A 121 2.38 -2.96 5.14
C ILE A 121 3.25 -2.03 4.29
N ASP A 122 4.11 -1.24 4.92
CA ASP A 122 5.00 -0.30 4.24
C ASP A 122 6.30 -1.03 3.85
N GLU A 123 6.59 -1.09 2.57
CA GLU A 123 7.80 -1.72 2.03
C GLU A 123 9.05 -0.87 2.29
N ARG A 124 8.87 0.43 2.48
CA ARG A 124 9.93 1.39 2.75
C ARG A 124 9.78 1.96 4.15
N ILE A 125 10.48 1.34 5.03
CA ILE A 125 10.64 1.88 6.36
C ILE A 125 11.94 2.66 6.34
N GLY A 126 11.86 3.92 5.95
CA GLY A 126 12.96 4.86 6.15
C GLY A 126 13.40 4.87 7.60
N SER A 127 14.40 5.65 7.98
CA SER A 127 14.87 5.73 9.37
C SER A 127 13.68 5.89 10.33
N LEU A 128 13.35 4.82 11.04
CA LEU A 128 12.30 4.85 12.04
C LEU A 128 12.77 5.66 13.25
N ASP A 129 11.90 6.52 13.73
CA ASP A 129 12.02 7.12 15.03
C ASP A 129 12.15 6.03 16.12
N GLN A 130 13.12 6.16 17.00
CA GLN A 130 13.39 5.18 18.06
C GLN A 130 12.16 4.92 18.92
N SER A 131 11.29 5.91 19.10
CA SER A 131 10.04 5.75 19.85
C SER A 131 9.13 4.71 19.23
N ILE A 132 8.98 4.70 17.91
CA ILE A 132 8.14 3.72 17.22
C ILE A 132 8.81 2.34 17.15
N VAL A 133 10.13 2.30 17.09
CA VAL A 133 10.90 1.04 17.18
C VAL A 133 10.68 0.37 18.53
N ASP A 134 10.71 1.12 19.62
CA ASP A 134 10.46 0.58 20.98
C ASP A 134 9.02 0.07 21.11
N PHE A 135 8.05 0.77 20.52
CA PHE A 135 6.68 0.30 20.44
C PHE A 135 6.58 -1.02 19.63
N PHE A 136 7.19 -1.10 18.46
CA PHE A 136 7.15 -2.32 17.66
C PHE A 136 7.89 -3.48 18.32
N LYS A 137 8.98 -3.23 19.06
CA LYS A 137 9.64 -4.24 19.89
C LYS A 137 8.69 -4.80 20.94
N HIS A 138 7.91 -3.94 21.60
CA HIS A 138 6.88 -4.36 22.53
C HIS A 138 5.82 -5.22 21.83
N LYS A 139 5.25 -4.74 20.73
CA LYS A 139 4.22 -5.48 19.96
C LYS A 139 4.73 -6.84 19.45
N ARG A 140 5.99 -6.92 19.06
CA ARG A 140 6.63 -8.19 18.71
C ARG A 140 6.73 -9.13 19.90
N LYS A 141 7.16 -8.62 21.07
CA LYS A 141 7.28 -9.39 22.32
C LYS A 141 5.94 -10.00 22.76
N VAL A 142 4.83 -9.30 22.56
CA VAL A 142 3.48 -9.79 22.89
C VAL A 142 2.79 -10.49 21.70
N HIS A 143 3.53 -10.79 20.63
CA HIS A 143 3.05 -11.48 19.43
C HIS A 143 1.87 -10.78 18.72
N GLU A 144 1.84 -9.47 18.73
CA GLU A 144 0.80 -8.65 18.11
C GLU A 144 1.33 -7.80 16.91
N LEU A 145 2.54 -8.08 16.46
CA LEU A 145 3.15 -7.48 15.27
C LEU A 145 3.31 -8.52 14.17
N ARG A 146 2.94 -8.12 12.96
CA ARG A 146 3.17 -8.90 11.74
C ARG A 146 3.77 -8.01 10.67
N GLY A 147 4.59 -8.57 9.82
CA GLY A 147 5.24 -7.86 8.72
C GLY A 147 4.96 -8.50 7.38
N ILE A 148 5.21 -7.74 6.31
CA ILE A 148 5.05 -8.24 4.96
C ILE A 148 6.18 -9.20 4.61
N LYS A 149 7.41 -8.87 5.03
CA LYS A 149 8.63 -9.57 4.62
C LYS A 149 9.73 -9.49 5.67
N LYS A 150 10.63 -10.46 5.60
CA LYS A 150 11.80 -10.55 6.48
C LYS A 150 12.67 -9.29 6.41
N GLU A 151 12.90 -8.79 5.20
CA GLU A 151 13.72 -7.58 4.96
C GLU A 151 13.16 -6.35 5.67
N THR A 152 11.85 -6.24 5.78
CA THR A 152 11.18 -5.17 6.51
C THR A 152 11.50 -5.23 8.01
N TYR A 153 11.52 -6.44 8.57
CA TYR A 153 11.93 -6.66 9.97
C TYR A 153 13.40 -6.35 10.20
N GLU A 154 14.26 -6.76 9.28
CA GLU A 154 15.70 -6.47 9.33
C GLU A 154 15.97 -4.97 9.30
N MET A 155 15.23 -4.22 8.48
CA MET A 155 15.32 -2.75 8.44
C MET A 155 14.86 -2.10 9.75
N ILE A 156 13.85 -2.65 10.44
CA ILE A 156 13.34 -2.09 11.70
C ILE A 156 14.22 -2.46 12.90
N PHE A 157 14.59 -3.73 12.99
CA PHE A 157 15.18 -4.30 14.20
C PHE A 157 16.69 -4.55 14.09
N GLY A 158 17.28 -4.34 12.91
CA GLY A 158 18.66 -4.72 12.61
C GLY A 158 18.80 -6.24 12.45
N ASN A 159 20.03 -6.76 12.56
CA ASN A 159 20.30 -8.18 12.50
C ASN A 159 19.62 -8.90 13.67
N THR A 160 18.38 -9.25 13.50
CA THR A 160 17.63 -9.99 14.50
C THR A 160 17.92 -11.48 14.36
N PRO A 161 18.18 -12.17 15.48
CA PRO A 161 18.25 -13.63 15.45
C PRO A 161 16.91 -14.18 14.95
N ALA A 162 17.00 -15.29 14.24
CA ALA A 162 15.95 -16.02 13.55
C ALA A 162 14.53 -15.55 13.89
N VAL A 163 13.95 -14.80 12.99
CA VAL A 163 12.54 -14.44 13.08
C VAL A 163 11.81 -15.73 12.82
N ASP A 164 10.91 -16.07 13.71
CA ASP A 164 10.01 -17.19 13.52
C ASP A 164 9.30 -17.03 12.15
N ASP A 165 9.36 -18.02 11.29
CA ASP A 165 8.70 -18.02 9.97
C ASP A 165 7.21 -17.65 10.10
N TYR A 166 6.62 -17.90 11.25
CA TYR A 166 5.27 -17.51 11.61
C TYR A 166 5.03 -15.98 11.58
N GLU A 167 6.03 -15.15 11.87
CA GLU A 167 5.89 -13.67 11.79
C GLU A 167 5.69 -13.17 10.36
N TYR A 168 6.04 -13.96 9.34
CA TYR A 168 5.88 -13.61 7.91
C TYR A 168 4.83 -14.45 7.18
N CYS A 169 4.26 -15.46 7.83
CA CYS A 169 3.33 -16.37 7.16
C CYS A 169 1.99 -15.73 6.82
N LEU A 170 1.65 -14.58 7.42
CA LEU A 170 0.44 -13.86 7.12
C LEU A 170 0.67 -12.92 5.93
N SER A 171 0.38 -13.40 4.74
CA SER A 171 0.38 -12.57 3.54
C SER A 171 -0.57 -11.39 3.69
N ILE A 172 -0.18 -10.24 3.16
CA ILE A 172 -0.99 -9.01 3.16
C ILE A 172 -1.45 -8.75 1.72
N PRO A 173 -2.58 -9.33 1.30
CA PRO A 173 -3.04 -9.20 -0.08
C PRO A 173 -3.59 -7.80 -0.33
N GLY A 174 -2.82 -6.99 -1.05
CA GLY A 174 -3.21 -5.64 -1.49
C GLY A 174 -3.56 -5.58 -2.98
N ASN A 175 -4.04 -6.68 -3.56
CA ASN A 175 -4.29 -6.75 -4.99
C ASN A 175 -5.48 -5.89 -5.40
N ASN A 176 -5.32 -5.17 -6.51
CA ASN A 176 -6.39 -4.41 -7.11
C ASN A 176 -7.56 -5.33 -7.49
N VAL A 177 -8.77 -4.81 -7.35
CA VAL A 177 -9.97 -5.52 -7.82
C VAL A 177 -10.03 -5.43 -9.34
N VAL A 178 -10.01 -6.59 -9.99
CA VAL A 178 -10.17 -6.75 -11.44
C VAL A 178 -11.51 -7.44 -11.69
N GLN A 179 -12.32 -6.88 -12.58
CA GLN A 179 -13.64 -7.40 -12.88
C GLN A 179 -13.90 -7.40 -14.38
N ASP A 180 -14.70 -8.37 -14.86
CA ASP A 180 -15.25 -8.32 -16.22
C ASP A 180 -16.35 -7.27 -16.25
N CYS A 181 -15.97 -6.04 -16.49
CA CYS A 181 -16.90 -4.92 -16.65
C CYS A 181 -16.58 -4.18 -17.94
N SER A 182 -17.60 -3.63 -18.58
CA SER A 182 -17.43 -2.78 -19.75
C SER A 182 -16.80 -1.44 -19.35
N THR A 183 -15.89 -0.95 -20.16
CA THR A 183 -15.31 0.38 -19.98
C THR A 183 -14.98 1.00 -21.33
N LYS A 184 -15.20 2.30 -21.43
CA LYS A 184 -14.78 3.12 -22.58
C LYS A 184 -13.36 3.67 -22.46
N LEU A 185 -12.65 3.36 -21.37
CA LEU A 185 -11.36 3.98 -21.05
C LEU A 185 -10.29 3.88 -22.15
N LEU A 186 -10.35 2.80 -22.94
CA LEU A 186 -9.38 2.49 -23.98
C LEU A 186 -10.03 2.22 -25.36
N GLU A 187 -11.33 2.49 -25.53
CA GLU A 187 -12.04 2.22 -26.79
C GLU A 187 -11.55 3.07 -27.96
N ASP A 188 -11.16 4.32 -27.66
CA ASP A 188 -10.69 5.27 -28.68
C ASP A 188 -9.20 5.12 -29.03
N ILE A 189 -8.52 4.10 -28.47
CA ILE A 189 -7.11 3.81 -28.76
C ILE A 189 -7.06 2.81 -29.92
N GLY A 190 -6.59 3.25 -31.05
CA GLY A 190 -6.25 2.34 -32.18
C GLY A 190 -4.96 1.61 -31.86
N PHE A 191 -5.04 0.51 -31.09
CA PHE A 191 -3.87 -0.27 -30.64
C PHE A 191 -3.09 -0.84 -31.83
N GLU A 192 -3.77 -1.15 -32.93
CA GLU A 192 -3.19 -1.68 -34.17
C GLU A 192 -2.18 -0.75 -34.87
N ARG A 193 -2.15 0.53 -34.51
CA ARG A 193 -1.20 1.51 -35.04
C ARG A 193 0.12 1.58 -34.27
N PHE A 194 0.25 0.82 -33.21
CA PHE A 194 1.46 0.78 -32.39
C PHE A 194 2.13 -0.58 -32.51
N ASP A 195 3.46 -0.58 -32.64
CA ASP A 195 4.24 -1.82 -32.61
C ASP A 195 4.22 -2.46 -31.23
N TYR A 196 4.24 -1.62 -30.16
CA TYR A 196 4.25 -2.08 -28.78
C TYR A 196 3.28 -1.28 -27.89
N SER A 197 2.52 -1.99 -27.08
CA SER A 197 1.62 -1.42 -26.07
C SER A 197 2.06 -1.80 -24.67
N ILE A 198 2.41 -0.79 -23.88
CA ILE A 198 2.99 -0.95 -22.55
C ILE A 198 2.05 -0.33 -21.50
N ALA A 199 1.92 -0.96 -20.35
CA ALA A 199 1.21 -0.36 -19.24
C ALA A 199 1.94 -0.46 -17.90
N THR A 200 1.64 0.48 -17.03
CA THR A 200 2.05 0.46 -15.62
C THR A 200 0.83 0.64 -14.73
N ILE A 201 0.73 -0.17 -13.69
CA ILE A 201 -0.28 -0.02 -12.64
C ILE A 201 0.41 0.38 -11.34
N GLY A 202 0.00 1.48 -10.73
CA GLY A 202 0.54 1.92 -9.43
C GLY A 202 0.36 3.39 -9.15
N ASN A 203 0.62 3.80 -7.91
CA ASN A 203 0.63 5.23 -7.56
C ASN A 203 1.79 5.95 -8.26
N LEU A 204 1.48 7.04 -8.95
CA LEU A 204 2.43 7.78 -9.79
C LEU A 204 3.40 8.69 -8.99
N ASN A 205 3.22 8.79 -7.68
CA ASN A 205 4.17 9.45 -6.77
C ASN A 205 5.18 8.50 -6.13
N LYS A 206 5.25 7.25 -6.58
CA LYS A 206 6.25 6.30 -6.08
C LYS A 206 7.65 6.64 -6.60
N ASP A 207 8.68 6.38 -5.77
CA ASP A 207 10.07 6.77 -6.09
C ASP A 207 10.64 6.04 -7.31
N TYR A 208 10.10 4.89 -7.70
CA TYR A 208 10.50 4.18 -8.90
C TYR A 208 9.97 4.84 -10.19
N VAL A 209 8.93 5.68 -10.12
CA VAL A 209 8.28 6.27 -11.30
C VAL A 209 9.23 7.10 -12.16
N PRO A 210 10.11 7.96 -11.61
CA PRO A 210 11.10 8.67 -12.41
C PRO A 210 12.06 7.73 -13.17
N THR A 211 12.53 6.68 -12.52
CA THR A 211 13.40 5.67 -13.17
C THR A 211 12.65 4.95 -14.28
N LEU A 212 11.43 4.49 -14.00
CA LEU A 212 10.58 3.83 -14.98
C LEU A 212 10.34 4.71 -16.21
N ILE A 213 10.01 5.98 -16.04
CA ILE A 213 9.83 6.94 -17.14
C ILE A 213 11.13 7.06 -17.96
N SER A 214 12.27 7.20 -17.28
CA SER A 214 13.58 7.28 -17.94
C SER A 214 13.89 6.05 -18.77
N GLU A 215 13.61 4.85 -18.24
CA GLU A 215 13.88 3.59 -18.91
C GLU A 215 12.96 3.34 -20.12
N VAL A 216 11.65 3.65 -19.99
CA VAL A 216 10.71 3.57 -21.11
C VAL A 216 11.10 4.54 -22.23
N LYS A 217 11.51 5.76 -21.88
CA LYS A 217 12.00 6.75 -22.84
C LYS A 217 13.27 6.28 -23.54
N LYS A 218 14.19 5.66 -22.80
CA LYS A 218 15.44 5.12 -23.35
C LYS A 218 15.17 4.03 -24.37
N SER A 219 14.30 3.05 -24.05
CA SER A 219 13.90 2.00 -24.99
C SER A 219 13.25 2.57 -26.24
N ALA A 220 12.31 3.52 -26.12
CA ALA A 220 11.68 4.15 -27.27
C ALA A 220 12.68 4.95 -28.14
N ALA A 221 13.65 5.64 -27.54
CA ALA A 221 14.66 6.39 -28.27
C ALA A 221 15.71 5.48 -28.98
N GLN A 222 16.00 4.32 -28.43
CA GLN A 222 16.91 3.33 -29.03
C GLN A 222 16.28 2.63 -30.24
N ASN A 223 14.94 2.51 -30.27
CA ASN A 223 14.17 1.85 -31.33
C ASN A 223 13.23 2.89 -31.99
N ASN A 224 13.81 3.90 -32.62
CA ASN A 224 13.08 5.04 -33.15
C ASN A 224 12.20 4.73 -34.37
N GLU A 225 12.40 3.56 -35.04
CA GLU A 225 11.57 3.04 -36.12
C GLU A 225 10.30 2.33 -35.60
N LYS A 226 10.21 2.06 -34.31
CA LYS A 226 9.06 1.45 -33.66
C LYS A 226 8.17 2.49 -33.01
N THR A 227 6.88 2.22 -32.98
CA THR A 227 5.88 3.08 -32.35
C THR A 227 5.37 2.46 -31.04
N TYR A 228 5.27 3.28 -30.00
CA TYR A 228 4.92 2.84 -28.66
C TYR A 228 3.63 3.49 -28.17
N PHE A 229 2.77 2.71 -27.54
CA PHE A 229 1.71 3.21 -26.68
C PHE A 229 2.05 2.91 -25.22
N TYR A 230 2.14 3.95 -24.39
CA TYR A 230 2.41 3.79 -22.96
C TYR A 230 1.26 4.31 -22.11
N CYS A 231 0.64 3.42 -21.34
CA CYS A 231 -0.49 3.72 -20.47
C CYS A 231 -0.10 3.61 -18.99
N MET A 232 -0.37 4.66 -18.22
CA MET A 232 -0.18 4.62 -16.77
C MET A 232 -1.54 4.64 -16.06
N ILE A 233 -1.82 3.58 -15.29
CA ILE A 233 -3.05 3.36 -14.53
C ILE A 233 -2.74 3.60 -13.06
N GLY A 234 -3.13 4.76 -12.57
CA GLY A 234 -2.87 5.20 -11.21
C GLY A 234 -2.90 6.70 -11.09
N ASP A 235 -2.81 7.20 -9.88
CA ASP A 235 -2.94 8.61 -9.58
C ASP A 235 -1.79 9.11 -8.70
N SER A 236 -1.63 10.42 -8.63
CA SER A 236 -0.74 11.08 -7.67
C SER A 236 -1.55 12.03 -6.78
N PRO A 237 -1.19 12.14 -5.50
CA PRO A 237 -1.76 13.16 -4.63
C PRO A 237 -1.42 14.59 -5.05
N ASN A 238 -0.39 14.75 -5.87
CA ASN A 238 0.04 16.04 -6.42
C ASN A 238 -0.39 16.11 -7.90
N LEU A 239 -1.29 17.04 -8.23
CA LEU A 239 -1.80 17.22 -9.59
C LEU A 239 -0.70 17.57 -10.59
N ASP A 240 0.35 18.28 -10.14
CA ASP A 240 1.47 18.67 -10.98
C ASP A 240 2.28 17.46 -11.47
N ASP A 241 2.21 16.31 -10.77
CA ASP A 241 2.93 15.11 -11.18
C ASP A 241 2.41 14.56 -12.52
N MET A 242 1.09 14.60 -12.72
CA MET A 242 0.47 14.12 -13.96
C MET A 242 0.93 14.96 -15.16
N GLU A 243 0.95 16.29 -15.00
CA GLU A 243 1.42 17.21 -16.06
C GLU A 243 2.93 17.05 -16.31
N ARG A 244 3.74 16.88 -15.24
CA ARG A 244 5.19 16.62 -15.38
C ARG A 244 5.48 15.31 -16.10
N ILE A 245 4.72 14.26 -15.80
CA ILE A 245 4.87 12.98 -16.48
C ILE A 245 4.58 13.13 -17.98
N LYS A 246 3.44 13.74 -18.35
CA LYS A 246 3.12 14.00 -19.77
C LYS A 246 4.20 14.83 -20.46
N ALA A 247 4.61 15.93 -19.84
CA ALA A 247 5.64 16.82 -20.38
C ALA A 247 6.98 16.11 -20.58
N SER A 248 7.31 15.14 -19.74
CA SER A 248 8.57 14.40 -19.85
C SER A 248 8.70 13.58 -21.13
N PHE A 249 7.60 13.21 -21.77
CA PHE A 249 7.58 12.45 -23.03
C PHE A 249 7.45 13.32 -24.28
N SER A 250 7.20 14.63 -24.17
CA SER A 250 6.91 15.51 -25.31
C SER A 250 8.02 15.60 -26.37
N ALA A 251 9.26 15.30 -26.00
CA ALA A 251 10.41 15.32 -26.92
C ALA A 251 10.60 14.00 -27.70
N ILE A 252 9.79 13.00 -27.47
CA ILE A 252 9.94 11.66 -28.08
C ILE A 252 8.74 11.43 -29.01
N SER A 253 8.98 11.45 -30.31
CA SER A 253 7.92 11.44 -31.34
C SER A 253 7.26 10.07 -31.54
N ASN A 254 7.94 8.99 -31.23
CA ASN A 254 7.47 7.62 -31.46
C ASN A 254 6.75 6.98 -30.26
N ILE A 255 6.43 7.77 -29.23
CA ILE A 255 5.66 7.28 -28.06
C ILE A 255 4.42 8.13 -27.80
N THR A 256 3.29 7.46 -27.67
CA THR A 256 2.02 8.09 -27.25
C THR A 256 1.74 7.69 -25.79
N VAL A 257 1.57 8.68 -24.91
CA VAL A 257 1.35 8.44 -23.47
C VAL A 257 -0.08 8.77 -23.07
N LYS A 258 -0.73 7.88 -22.33
CA LYS A 258 -2.05 8.08 -21.73
C LYS A 258 -1.99 7.85 -20.21
N LEU A 259 -2.43 8.83 -19.44
CA LEU A 259 -2.60 8.74 -18.00
C LEU A 259 -4.08 8.58 -17.69
N LEU A 260 -4.47 7.45 -17.06
CA LEU A 260 -5.88 7.13 -16.81
C LEU A 260 -6.36 7.59 -15.44
N GLY A 261 -5.43 7.95 -14.53
CA GLY A 261 -5.79 8.15 -13.14
C GLY A 261 -6.16 6.84 -12.41
N SER A 262 -6.80 6.96 -11.26
CA SER A 262 -7.27 5.80 -10.50
C SER A 262 -8.45 5.13 -11.20
N VAL A 263 -8.32 3.85 -11.49
CA VAL A 263 -9.36 3.02 -12.12
C VAL A 263 -9.82 1.93 -11.13
N TYR A 264 -11.11 1.91 -10.81
CA TYR A 264 -11.71 0.93 -9.91
C TYR A 264 -13.14 0.57 -10.33
N PRO A 265 -13.46 -0.72 -10.47
CA PRO A 265 -12.52 -1.83 -10.62
C PRO A 265 -11.72 -1.72 -11.91
N ILE A 266 -10.60 -2.43 -12.01
CA ILE A 266 -9.84 -2.51 -13.26
C ILE A 266 -10.59 -3.45 -14.20
N PRO A 267 -10.96 -3.01 -15.43
CA PRO A 267 -11.64 -3.87 -16.38
C PRO A 267 -10.70 -4.94 -16.94
N GLU A 268 -11.04 -6.20 -16.73
CA GLU A 268 -10.19 -7.33 -17.06
C GLU A 268 -9.80 -7.36 -18.56
N LYS A 269 -10.79 -7.18 -19.44
CA LYS A 269 -10.57 -7.15 -20.90
C LYS A 269 -9.59 -6.06 -21.36
N SER A 270 -9.47 -4.97 -20.60
CA SER A 270 -8.54 -3.90 -20.91
C SER A 270 -7.08 -4.30 -20.67
N LEU A 271 -6.81 -5.25 -19.78
CA LEU A 271 -5.45 -5.71 -19.51
C LEU A 271 -4.87 -6.46 -20.70
N TYR A 272 -5.66 -7.28 -21.38
CA TYR A 272 -5.22 -8.07 -22.54
C TYR A 272 -4.95 -7.26 -23.81
N LYS A 273 -5.15 -5.93 -23.75
CA LYS A 273 -4.79 -5.02 -24.86
C LYS A 273 -3.33 -4.58 -24.82
N PHE A 274 -2.60 -4.93 -23.78
CA PHE A 274 -1.20 -4.57 -23.61
C PHE A 274 -0.29 -5.78 -23.82
N ASP A 275 0.83 -5.54 -24.50
CA ASP A 275 1.86 -6.54 -24.72
C ASP A 275 2.72 -6.73 -23.48
N LEU A 276 2.94 -5.66 -22.71
CA LEU A 276 3.85 -5.65 -21.58
C LEU A 276 3.32 -4.79 -20.43
N PHE A 277 3.42 -5.30 -19.22
CA PHE A 277 3.29 -4.50 -18.00
C PHE A 277 4.64 -4.32 -17.31
N ILE A 278 4.83 -3.15 -16.70
CA ILE A 278 6.00 -2.86 -15.85
C ILE A 278 5.45 -2.33 -14.52
N SER A 279 5.51 -3.14 -13.48
CA SER A 279 4.88 -2.83 -12.20
C SER A 279 5.61 -3.46 -11.03
N SER A 280 5.24 -3.10 -9.79
CA SER A 280 5.83 -3.63 -8.57
C SER A 280 4.76 -4.21 -7.65
N ALA A 281 5.13 -5.16 -6.82
CA ALA A 281 4.31 -5.76 -5.77
C ALA A 281 2.96 -6.32 -6.28
N GLY A 282 1.86 -6.06 -5.55
CA GLY A 282 0.53 -6.50 -5.94
C GLY A 282 0.05 -6.00 -7.30
N SER A 283 0.57 -4.86 -7.78
CA SER A 283 0.23 -4.35 -9.12
C SER A 283 0.84 -5.18 -10.24
N ALA A 284 2.03 -5.75 -10.05
CA ALA A 284 2.64 -6.67 -11.01
C ALA A 284 1.84 -7.97 -11.14
N ARG A 285 1.24 -8.43 -10.05
CA ARG A 285 0.38 -9.62 -10.06
C ARG A 285 -0.93 -9.43 -10.81
N VAL A 286 -1.41 -8.19 -10.95
CA VAL A 286 -2.64 -7.88 -11.69
C VAL A 286 -2.55 -8.39 -13.13
N SER A 287 -1.46 -8.12 -13.80
CA SER A 287 -1.21 -8.56 -15.18
C SER A 287 -0.56 -9.94 -15.24
N GLY A 288 0.46 -10.18 -14.42
CA GLY A 288 1.20 -11.41 -14.45
C GLY A 288 0.38 -12.66 -14.11
N ASP A 289 -0.54 -12.60 -13.13
CA ASP A 289 -1.44 -13.71 -12.81
C ASP A 289 -2.46 -14.01 -13.94
N ARG A 290 -2.50 -13.18 -15.00
CA ARG A 290 -3.31 -13.35 -16.22
C ARG A 290 -2.49 -13.73 -17.43
N ALA A 291 -1.30 -14.27 -17.20
CA ALA A 291 -0.39 -14.68 -18.26
C ALA A 291 -0.07 -13.52 -19.24
N ILE A 292 0.03 -12.28 -18.76
CA ILE A 292 0.49 -11.14 -19.54
C ILE A 292 1.94 -10.87 -19.16
N PRO A 293 2.87 -10.73 -20.11
CA PRO A 293 4.26 -10.41 -19.83
C PRO A 293 4.37 -9.23 -18.87
N THR A 294 5.07 -9.42 -17.75
CA THR A 294 5.13 -8.41 -16.70
C THR A 294 6.55 -8.33 -16.13
N ILE A 295 7.22 -7.22 -16.36
CA ILE A 295 8.49 -6.89 -15.70
C ILE A 295 8.21 -6.39 -14.30
N THR A 296 8.86 -7.00 -13.30
CA THR A 296 8.76 -6.59 -11.90
C THR A 296 9.90 -5.67 -11.50
N ILE A 297 9.62 -4.68 -10.64
CA ILE A 297 10.56 -3.63 -10.25
C ILE A 297 11.00 -3.84 -8.80
N ASP A 298 12.33 -3.83 -8.55
CA ASP A 298 12.90 -3.89 -7.20
C ASP A 298 12.69 -2.57 -6.47
N ALA A 299 12.21 -2.64 -5.25
CA ALA A 299 11.90 -1.47 -4.44
C ALA A 299 13.14 -0.74 -3.87
N ARG A 300 14.35 -1.32 -4.01
CA ARG A 300 15.61 -0.77 -3.49
C ARG A 300 16.33 0.12 -4.50
N ASP A 301 16.45 -0.35 -5.75
CA ASP A 301 17.21 0.31 -6.81
C ASP A 301 16.38 0.69 -8.05
N PHE A 302 15.09 0.30 -8.07
CA PHE A 302 14.13 0.59 -9.12
C PHE A 302 14.46 -0.02 -10.48
N GLN A 303 15.34 -1.02 -10.49
CA GLN A 303 15.65 -1.79 -11.69
C GLN A 303 14.79 -3.06 -11.77
N SER A 304 14.88 -3.76 -12.91
CA SER A 304 14.14 -4.99 -13.11
C SER A 304 14.57 -6.07 -12.11
N ILE A 305 13.59 -6.77 -11.52
CA ILE A 305 13.83 -8.07 -10.87
C ILE A 305 13.91 -9.15 -11.96
N GLY A 306 12.97 -9.12 -12.90
CA GLY A 306 12.81 -10.10 -13.95
C GLY A 306 11.39 -10.12 -14.50
N ILE A 307 11.12 -11.05 -15.42
CA ILE A 307 9.79 -11.30 -15.98
C ILE A 307 9.05 -12.25 -15.05
N TYR A 308 7.93 -11.78 -14.48
CA TYR A 308 7.13 -12.54 -13.53
C TYR A 308 6.62 -13.85 -14.13
N GLN A 309 6.73 -14.94 -13.39
CA GLN A 309 6.44 -16.33 -13.76
C GLN A 309 7.42 -16.97 -14.79
N TYR A 310 8.17 -16.20 -15.53
CA TYR A 310 9.12 -16.69 -16.52
C TYR A 310 10.53 -16.78 -15.92
N GLU A 311 11.03 -15.70 -15.35
CA GLU A 311 12.36 -15.61 -14.74
C GLU A 311 12.30 -15.60 -13.21
N THR A 312 11.23 -15.05 -12.63
CA THR A 312 11.10 -14.85 -11.18
C THR A 312 9.65 -14.95 -10.71
N ASN A 313 9.46 -15.25 -9.43
CA ASN A 313 8.20 -15.05 -8.72
C ASN A 313 8.26 -13.85 -7.74
N ASN A 314 9.38 -13.17 -7.68
CA ASN A 314 9.59 -12.00 -6.85
C ASN A 314 8.95 -10.76 -7.48
N THR A 315 8.22 -9.99 -6.70
CA THR A 315 7.53 -8.79 -7.18
C THR A 315 7.92 -7.51 -6.46
N VAL A 316 8.74 -7.62 -5.39
CA VAL A 316 9.13 -6.47 -4.54
C VAL A 316 10.63 -6.35 -4.41
N PHE A 317 11.30 -7.45 -4.11
CA PHE A 317 12.74 -7.50 -3.90
C PHE A 317 13.34 -8.64 -4.71
N ARG A 318 14.51 -8.38 -5.27
CA ARG A 318 15.37 -9.36 -5.94
C ARG A 318 16.05 -10.22 -4.87
N ASP A 319 16.13 -11.50 -5.11
CA ASP A 319 16.95 -12.43 -4.33
C ASP A 319 18.33 -12.61 -4.98
N SER A 320 18.40 -13.55 -5.91
CA SER A 320 19.63 -13.90 -6.66
C SER A 320 19.61 -13.43 -8.10
N GLU A 321 18.50 -12.82 -8.54
CA GLU A 321 18.35 -12.34 -9.91
C GLU A 321 19.36 -11.22 -10.20
N ALA A 322 19.89 -11.19 -11.45
CA ALA A 322 20.81 -10.16 -11.89
C ALA A 322 20.14 -8.78 -11.94
N VAL A 323 20.92 -7.74 -11.69
CA VAL A 323 20.45 -6.34 -11.89
C VAL A 323 20.49 -6.03 -13.39
N ILE A 324 19.32 -5.92 -14.01
CA ILE A 324 19.17 -5.59 -15.43
C ILE A 324 18.32 -4.32 -15.54
N PRO A 325 18.76 -3.31 -16.32
CA PRO A 325 17.96 -2.13 -16.62
C PRO A 325 16.59 -2.49 -17.19
N ILE A 326 15.55 -1.74 -16.82
CA ILE A 326 14.19 -1.99 -17.32
C ILE A 326 14.15 -1.90 -18.85
N SER A 327 14.86 -0.95 -19.46
CA SER A 327 14.92 -0.78 -20.92
C SER A 327 15.48 -2.04 -21.63
N GLU A 328 16.55 -2.62 -21.11
CA GLU A 328 17.14 -3.84 -21.67
C GLU A 328 16.20 -5.05 -21.50
N LYS A 329 15.48 -5.11 -20.36
CA LYS A 329 14.48 -6.16 -20.13
C LYS A 329 13.27 -5.99 -21.05
N MET A 330 12.86 -4.75 -21.37
CA MET A 330 11.81 -4.48 -22.35
C MET A 330 12.19 -5.01 -23.74
N GLU A 331 13.40 -4.73 -24.20
CA GLU A 331 13.90 -5.21 -25.48
C GLU A 331 13.90 -6.74 -25.53
N TYR A 332 14.40 -7.38 -24.47
CA TYR A 332 14.38 -8.84 -24.37
C TYR A 332 12.94 -9.40 -24.46
N VAL A 333 11.96 -8.76 -23.79
CA VAL A 333 10.55 -9.20 -23.87
C VAL A 333 10.01 -9.07 -25.30
N PHE A 334 10.32 -7.98 -26.01
CA PHE A 334 9.81 -7.76 -27.35
C PHE A 334 10.45 -8.71 -28.39
N GLU A 335 11.73 -8.99 -28.24
CA GLU A 335 12.45 -9.94 -29.11
C GLU A 335 12.00 -11.39 -28.91
N HIS A 336 11.60 -11.76 -27.67
CA HIS A 336 11.22 -13.13 -27.28
C HIS A 336 9.74 -13.26 -26.91
N TYR A 337 8.90 -12.35 -27.43
CA TYR A 337 7.51 -12.20 -26.98
C TYR A 337 6.71 -13.50 -27.01
N ASP A 338 6.74 -14.23 -28.14
CA ASP A 338 5.96 -15.45 -28.31
C ASP A 338 6.44 -16.58 -27.40
N GLU A 339 7.75 -16.70 -27.20
CA GLU A 339 8.36 -17.66 -26.29
C GLU A 339 7.89 -17.39 -24.85
N ILE A 340 8.07 -16.14 -24.39
CA ILE A 340 7.68 -15.73 -23.04
C ILE A 340 6.17 -15.93 -22.86
N LYS A 341 5.37 -15.47 -23.80
CA LYS A 341 3.90 -15.56 -23.74
C LYS A 341 3.43 -17.02 -23.66
N SER A 342 4.06 -17.94 -24.38
CA SER A 342 3.73 -19.37 -24.36
C SER A 342 4.10 -20.06 -23.04
N ALA A 343 5.08 -19.54 -22.32
CA ALA A 343 5.54 -20.09 -21.04
C ALA A 343 4.72 -19.57 -19.84
N LEU A 344 4.01 -18.46 -20.00
CA LEU A 344 3.16 -17.90 -18.94
C LEU A 344 1.85 -18.68 -18.82
N TYR A 345 1.32 -18.71 -17.60
CA TYR A 345 0.04 -19.36 -17.30
C TYR A 345 -0.84 -18.48 -16.42
N GLU A 346 -2.16 -18.59 -16.60
CA GLU A 346 -3.11 -17.95 -15.72
C GLU A 346 -3.08 -18.62 -14.35
N LYS A 347 -2.74 -17.84 -13.32
CA LYS A 347 -2.91 -18.30 -11.94
C LYS A 347 -4.38 -18.26 -11.59
N THR A 348 -4.85 -19.32 -10.96
CA THR A 348 -6.12 -19.28 -10.24
C THR A 348 -6.09 -18.08 -9.31
N LYS A 349 -7.15 -17.25 -9.37
CA LYS A 349 -7.30 -16.10 -8.49
C LYS A 349 -6.96 -16.54 -7.07
N ASP A 350 -6.02 -15.87 -6.41
CA ASP A 350 -5.76 -16.13 -5.01
C ASP A 350 -7.10 -16.11 -4.30
N ASP A 351 -7.37 -17.18 -3.58
CA ASP A 351 -8.53 -17.22 -2.71
C ASP A 351 -8.22 -16.29 -1.53
N PHE A 352 -8.56 -15.02 -1.70
CA PHE A 352 -8.37 -14.02 -0.65
C PHE A 352 -9.04 -14.44 0.65
N ASP A 353 -10.13 -15.20 0.57
CA ASP A 353 -10.79 -15.72 1.75
C ASP A 353 -9.87 -16.65 2.52
N LYS A 354 -9.11 -17.54 1.85
CA LYS A 354 -8.11 -18.39 2.52
C LYS A 354 -6.98 -17.60 3.18
N LEU A 355 -6.50 -16.55 2.52
CA LEU A 355 -5.45 -15.71 3.11
C LEU A 355 -5.99 -14.97 4.35
N PHE A 356 -7.20 -14.44 4.30
CA PHE A 356 -7.80 -13.78 5.44
C PHE A 356 -8.29 -14.75 6.54
N GLU A 357 -8.55 -16.01 6.20
CA GLU A 357 -8.81 -17.07 7.17
C GLU A 357 -7.61 -17.24 8.10
N LEU A 358 -6.38 -17.25 7.58
CA LEU A 358 -5.15 -17.29 8.39
C LEU A 358 -5.06 -16.06 9.33
N HIS A 359 -5.49 -14.88 8.88
CA HIS A 359 -5.55 -13.71 9.75
C HIS A 359 -6.59 -13.88 10.86
N LEU A 360 -7.76 -14.42 10.53
CA LEU A 360 -8.81 -14.66 11.52
C LEU A 360 -8.39 -15.71 12.54
N ASP A 361 -7.80 -16.82 12.10
CA ASP A 361 -7.24 -17.85 12.98
C ASP A 361 -6.19 -17.26 13.92
N TYR A 362 -5.33 -16.40 13.41
CA TYR A 362 -4.36 -15.70 14.23
C TYR A 362 -5.03 -14.85 15.32
N TYR A 363 -6.09 -14.11 14.99
CA TYR A 363 -6.81 -13.30 15.99
C TYR A 363 -7.51 -14.16 17.04
N LEU A 364 -8.15 -15.25 16.62
CA LEU A 364 -8.91 -16.13 17.49
C LEU A 364 -8.03 -16.96 18.43
N ASN A 365 -6.84 -17.35 17.95
CA ASN A 365 -5.89 -18.16 18.71
C ASN A 365 -4.91 -17.31 19.54
N HIS A 366 -4.89 -15.99 19.35
CA HIS A 366 -4.02 -15.12 20.13
C HIS A 366 -4.54 -14.96 21.55
N VAL A 367 -3.68 -15.25 22.51
CA VAL A 367 -3.96 -15.02 23.93
C VAL A 367 -3.42 -13.65 24.31
N HIS A 368 -4.33 -12.69 24.52
CA HIS A 368 -3.93 -11.36 24.95
C HIS A 368 -3.25 -11.40 26.32
N THR A 369 -2.06 -10.82 26.39
CA THR A 369 -1.22 -10.87 27.61
C THR A 369 -1.67 -9.89 28.70
N GLY A 370 -2.59 -8.97 28.41
CA GLY A 370 -2.96 -7.86 29.28
C GLY A 370 -1.90 -6.76 29.38
N MET A 371 -0.81 -6.88 28.63
CA MET A 371 0.28 -5.90 28.63
C MET A 371 0.11 -4.92 27.46
N TYR A 372 -0.18 -3.68 27.79
CA TYR A 372 -0.24 -2.59 26.83
C TYR A 372 1.02 -1.74 26.88
N TYR A 373 1.42 -1.20 25.73
CA TYR A 373 2.50 -0.22 25.67
C TYR A 373 2.01 1.12 26.20
N ASP A 374 2.78 1.73 27.11
CA ASP A 374 2.46 3.07 27.61
C ASP A 374 2.80 4.14 26.56
N VAL A 375 1.86 4.35 25.63
CA VAL A 375 2.00 5.31 24.54
C VAL A 375 2.20 6.75 25.03
N MET A 376 1.60 7.11 26.18
CA MET A 376 1.66 8.49 26.69
C MET A 376 3.00 8.81 27.35
N SER A 377 3.70 7.79 27.85
CA SER A 377 5.04 7.92 28.44
C SER A 377 6.17 7.65 27.45
N MET A 378 5.86 7.41 26.16
CA MET A 378 6.86 7.14 25.14
C MET A 378 7.87 8.28 25.00
N LYS A 379 9.15 7.92 24.82
CA LYS A 379 10.23 8.88 24.63
C LYS A 379 10.16 9.47 23.22
N LEU A 380 9.70 10.71 23.11
CA LEU A 380 9.65 11.40 21.82
C LEU A 380 11.08 11.82 21.36
N ASP A 381 11.35 11.72 20.07
CA ASP A 381 12.54 12.26 19.44
C ASP A 381 12.54 13.81 19.44
N LYS A 382 13.62 14.42 18.96
CA LYS A 382 13.76 15.89 18.90
C LYS A 382 12.65 16.51 18.03
N LYS A 383 12.32 15.89 16.88
CA LYS A 383 11.30 16.38 15.95
C LYS A 383 9.92 16.33 16.60
N LYS A 384 9.57 15.22 17.24
CA LYS A 384 8.29 15.06 17.94
C LYS A 384 8.15 15.97 19.18
N LYS A 385 9.25 16.26 19.86
CA LYS A 385 9.25 17.27 20.93
C LYS A 385 8.92 18.67 20.40
N VAL A 386 9.49 19.07 19.27
CA VAL A 386 9.15 20.33 18.61
C VAL A 386 7.70 20.34 18.15
N GLU A 387 7.24 19.26 17.51
CA GLU A 387 5.83 19.10 17.13
C GLU A 387 4.89 19.27 18.34
N LYS A 388 5.25 18.70 19.49
CA LYS A 388 4.48 18.84 20.74
C LYS A 388 4.38 20.30 21.18
N ILE A 389 5.48 21.03 21.19
CA ILE A 389 5.50 22.45 21.55
C ILE A 389 4.61 23.25 20.59
N ILE A 390 4.78 23.05 19.28
CA ILE A 390 3.98 23.74 18.25
C ILE A 390 2.50 23.43 18.45
N TYR A 391 2.14 22.17 18.63
CA TYR A 391 0.75 21.77 18.78
C TYR A 391 0.12 22.37 20.07
N GLN A 392 0.86 22.32 21.18
CA GLN A 392 0.36 22.82 22.47
C GLN A 392 0.30 24.34 22.55
N CYS A 393 1.26 25.05 21.96
CA CYS A 393 1.31 26.52 22.00
C CYS A 393 0.44 27.18 20.93
N LEU A 394 0.39 26.62 19.72
CA LEU A 394 -0.25 27.27 18.56
C LEU A 394 -1.55 26.55 18.12
N GLY A 395 -1.86 25.41 18.73
CA GLY A 395 -3.03 24.61 18.42
C GLY A 395 -2.97 23.88 17.09
N LYS A 396 -3.95 22.98 16.87
CA LYS A 396 -4.02 22.06 15.72
C LYS A 396 -3.94 22.79 14.38
N LYS A 397 -4.70 23.85 14.20
CA LYS A 397 -4.81 24.56 12.92
C LYS A 397 -3.48 25.11 12.41
N MET A 398 -2.66 25.64 13.32
CA MET A 398 -1.34 26.15 12.99
C MET A 398 -0.33 25.02 12.83
N TYR A 399 -0.42 23.98 13.66
CA TYR A 399 0.38 22.76 13.52
C TYR A 399 0.19 22.12 12.14
N ASP A 400 -1.04 21.95 11.68
CA ASP A 400 -1.35 21.36 10.36
C ASP A 400 -0.76 22.21 9.22
N LYS A 401 -0.84 23.54 9.30
CA LYS A 401 -0.21 24.44 8.32
C LYS A 401 1.32 24.30 8.28
N ILE A 402 1.96 24.29 9.44
CA ILE A 402 3.42 24.14 9.54
C ILE A 402 3.84 22.78 9.03
N ARG A 403 3.10 21.74 9.41
CA ARG A 403 3.37 20.38 8.96
C ARG A 403 3.28 20.26 7.44
N THR A 404 2.23 20.80 6.82
CA THR A 404 2.08 20.79 5.36
C THR A 404 3.23 21.54 4.69
N PHE A 405 3.62 22.72 5.20
CA PHE A 405 4.72 23.51 4.65
C PHE A 405 6.08 22.80 4.73
N VAL A 406 6.35 22.13 5.85
CA VAL A 406 7.62 21.41 6.06
C VAL A 406 7.68 20.14 5.19
N PHE A 407 6.57 19.41 5.06
CA PHE A 407 6.56 18.17 4.27
C PHE A 407 6.33 18.37 2.77
N SER A 408 5.84 19.52 2.34
CA SER A 408 5.78 19.85 0.90
C SER A 408 7.15 20.23 0.31
N LYS A 409 8.17 20.41 1.15
CA LYS A 409 9.54 20.77 0.74
C LYS A 409 10.57 19.64 0.92
N MET A 410 10.16 18.51 1.44
CA MET A 410 10.93 17.25 1.54
C MET A 410 10.41 16.23 0.54
#